data_9850717f657213baeb6d80b9eb51b647
#
_entry.id   9850717f657213baeb6d80b9eb51b647
#
_cell.length_a   1.000
_cell.length_b   1.000
_cell.length_c   1.000
_cell.angle_alpha   90.00
_cell.angle_beta   90.00
_cell.angle_gamma   90.00
#
_symmetry.space_group_name_H-M   'P 1'
#
loop_
_entity.id
_entity.type
_entity.pdbx_description
1 polymer ?
#
loop_
_entity_poly.entity_id
_entity_poly.type
_entity_poly.pdbx_seq_one_letter_code
_entity_poly.pdbx_strand_id
1 'polypeptide(L)'
;MANSNQQSSMKVYLRLLRYVVPYWGLFTISLLGFLIFASTQPMLGYILKYFVDGLSNPEASLFAGVPWLLEHAPWLAHLKLLQAVPLLIVLIALWQGIGSFLGNYYLAKVSMGLVQDLRIALFNNLLTLPNRYFDNHNSGHLISRITYNVTMVTGAATDAIKVVVREGMTVIFLFATLLWMNWKLTLVMVAILPVIGLMVTSTSKKFRKQSKKIQTSMGDVTHVTSESIQGYRVVRSFGGEDYEKQRFLGASEENKLKQLKMVKTNAVYTPSLQLVIYSAMAVLMFLVLWLRGDASAGDLVAYITLAGLLPKPIRQLSEVSSTIQKGVAGAESIFEQLDEEPEVDRGTQERDRVSGRLEVKELSFSYPGSEKPVLNNISFVAEPGQMVALVGRSGSGKSTLASLIPRFYHHEQGSILLDGVDVEDYTLRNLRRHIALVTQHVTLFNDTVRNNIAYGDLAGAPLEAVQQAAGDAYAAEFIEKMPQGYDTLVGENGVLLSGGQRQRLAIARALLKDAPVLILDEATSALDTESERHIQAALDQVMLGRTTLVIAHRLSTIEKADLILVMDQGQIVERGSHAELLERNEYYARLHSTQFEDAGTDNSIEQDT
;
A
#
# COMPACT_ATOMS: atom_id res chain seq x y z
N MET A 1 -30.72 0.04 -0.76
CA MET A 1 -29.32 0.35 -0.40
C MET A 1 -28.61 -0.73 0.44
N ALA A 2 -29.21 -1.40 1.43
CA ALA A 2 -28.52 -2.45 2.20
C ALA A 2 -28.20 -3.73 1.40
N ASN A 3 -29.08 -4.16 0.49
CA ASN A 3 -28.88 -5.37 -0.33
C ASN A 3 -27.84 -5.19 -1.46
N SER A 4 -27.72 -3.99 -2.03
CA SER A 4 -26.71 -3.69 -3.07
C SER A 4 -25.29 -3.68 -2.50
N ASN A 5 -25.08 -3.15 -1.29
CA ASN A 5 -23.77 -3.17 -0.61
C ASN A 5 -23.34 -4.59 -0.20
N GLN A 6 -24.26 -5.47 0.18
CA GLN A 6 -23.90 -6.87 0.51
C GLN A 6 -23.52 -7.68 -0.75
N GLN A 7 -24.17 -7.44 -1.89
CA GLN A 7 -23.81 -8.08 -3.16
C GLN A 7 -22.45 -7.60 -3.68
N SER A 8 -22.12 -6.32 -3.51
CA SER A 8 -20.80 -5.77 -3.83
C SER A 8 -19.69 -6.41 -2.97
N SER A 9 -19.89 -6.46 -1.65
CA SER A 9 -18.92 -7.04 -0.72
C SER A 9 -18.67 -8.53 -0.96
N MET A 10 -19.69 -9.29 -1.36
CA MET A 10 -19.55 -10.72 -1.70
C MET A 10 -18.73 -10.90 -2.99
N LYS A 11 -18.93 -10.07 -4.01
CA LYS A 11 -18.13 -10.10 -5.24
C LYS A 11 -16.67 -9.82 -4.98
N VAL A 12 -16.38 -8.82 -4.15
CA VAL A 12 -15.02 -8.47 -3.73
C VAL A 12 -14.35 -9.63 -2.98
N TYR A 13 -15.07 -10.27 -2.05
CA TYR A 13 -14.57 -11.42 -1.32
C TYR A 13 -14.29 -12.63 -2.23
N LEU A 14 -15.18 -12.92 -3.18
CA LEU A 14 -14.99 -13.99 -4.16
C LEU A 14 -13.79 -13.71 -5.09
N ARG A 15 -13.60 -12.44 -5.49
CA ARG A 15 -12.42 -12.04 -6.26
C ARG A 15 -11.14 -12.27 -5.47
N LEU A 16 -11.13 -11.93 -4.18
CA LEU A 16 -10.01 -12.19 -3.29
C LEU A 16 -9.68 -13.69 -3.20
N LEU A 17 -10.69 -14.55 -3.10
CA LEU A 17 -10.50 -16.00 -3.04
C LEU A 17 -9.86 -16.57 -4.32
N ARG A 18 -10.02 -15.92 -5.48
CA ARG A 18 -9.31 -16.35 -6.71
C ARG A 18 -7.80 -16.28 -6.60
N TYR A 19 -7.26 -15.37 -5.82
CA TYR A 19 -5.82 -15.30 -5.55
C TYR A 19 -5.33 -16.44 -4.65
N VAL A 20 -6.22 -17.16 -3.98
CA VAL A 20 -5.87 -18.36 -3.20
C VAL A 20 -5.78 -19.60 -4.10
N VAL A 21 -6.41 -19.60 -5.27
CA VAL A 21 -6.46 -20.74 -6.19
C VAL A 21 -5.06 -21.29 -6.56
N PRO A 22 -4.02 -20.50 -6.85
CA PRO A 22 -2.68 -21.02 -7.14
C PRO A 22 -2.09 -21.85 -5.99
N TYR A 23 -2.52 -21.61 -4.76
CA TYR A 23 -2.04 -22.25 -3.54
C TYR A 23 -2.92 -23.41 -3.07
N TRP A 24 -3.86 -23.89 -3.93
CA TRP A 24 -4.86 -24.92 -3.57
C TRP A 24 -4.27 -26.15 -2.89
N GLY A 25 -3.12 -26.68 -3.39
CA GLY A 25 -2.47 -27.86 -2.80
C GLY A 25 -2.03 -27.63 -1.34
N LEU A 26 -1.40 -26.48 -1.06
CA LEU A 26 -0.99 -26.10 0.30
C LEU A 26 -2.20 -25.85 1.20
N PHE A 27 -3.25 -25.24 0.63
CA PHE A 27 -4.50 -24.97 1.32
C PHE A 27 -5.20 -26.27 1.74
N THR A 28 -5.24 -27.28 0.86
CA THR A 28 -5.84 -28.60 1.16
C THR A 28 -5.08 -29.32 2.30
N ILE A 29 -3.74 -29.28 2.30
CA ILE A 29 -2.94 -29.83 3.40
C ILE A 29 -3.27 -29.13 4.72
N SER A 30 -3.44 -27.80 4.69
CA SER A 30 -3.84 -27.05 5.88
C SER A 30 -5.22 -27.46 6.38
N LEU A 31 -6.21 -27.65 5.49
CA LEU A 31 -7.56 -28.09 5.87
C LEU A 31 -7.52 -29.49 6.52
N LEU A 32 -6.74 -30.42 5.95
CA LEU A 32 -6.53 -31.73 6.55
C LEU A 32 -5.89 -31.62 7.94
N GLY A 33 -4.91 -30.73 8.10
CA GLY A 33 -4.31 -30.46 9.41
C GLY A 33 -5.34 -29.96 10.44
N PHE A 34 -6.24 -29.07 10.07
CA PHE A 34 -7.31 -28.61 10.96
C PHE A 34 -8.34 -29.69 11.25
N LEU A 35 -8.64 -30.56 10.30
CA LEU A 35 -9.50 -31.72 10.51
C LEU A 35 -8.88 -32.67 11.54
N ILE A 36 -7.59 -33.00 11.42
CA ILE A 36 -6.82 -33.78 12.39
C ILE A 36 -6.88 -33.13 13.77
N PHE A 37 -6.63 -31.81 13.85
CA PHE A 37 -6.70 -31.05 15.09
C PHE A 37 -8.10 -31.15 15.73
N ALA A 38 -9.15 -30.92 14.95
CA ALA A 38 -10.53 -30.92 15.43
C ALA A 38 -10.95 -32.30 15.94
N SER A 39 -10.50 -33.39 15.32
CA SER A 39 -10.80 -34.77 15.73
C SER A 39 -10.25 -35.11 17.12
N THR A 40 -9.21 -34.40 17.57
CA THR A 40 -8.64 -34.64 18.91
C THR A 40 -9.46 -34.08 20.05
N GLN A 41 -10.37 -33.14 19.80
CA GLN A 41 -11.13 -32.48 20.86
C GLN A 41 -12.11 -33.44 21.58
N PRO A 42 -12.89 -34.30 20.88
CA PRO A 42 -13.68 -35.32 21.54
C PRO A 42 -12.84 -36.33 22.30
N MET A 43 -11.65 -36.68 21.81
CA MET A 43 -10.77 -37.66 22.45
C MET A 43 -10.35 -37.24 23.86
N LEU A 44 -10.21 -35.92 24.11
CA LEU A 44 -9.92 -35.41 25.45
C LEU A 44 -11.03 -35.76 26.46
N GLY A 45 -12.28 -35.74 26.05
CA GLY A 45 -13.41 -36.15 26.89
C GLY A 45 -13.36 -37.65 27.19
N TYR A 46 -13.04 -38.49 26.20
CA TYR A 46 -12.91 -39.94 26.41
C TYR A 46 -11.70 -40.31 27.27
N ILE A 47 -10.59 -39.61 27.19
CA ILE A 47 -9.47 -39.81 28.11
C ILE A 47 -9.93 -39.59 29.56
N LEU A 48 -10.68 -38.50 29.78
CA LEU A 48 -11.18 -38.18 31.14
C LEU A 48 -12.17 -39.25 31.63
N LYS A 49 -13.03 -39.79 30.75
CA LYS A 49 -13.88 -40.93 31.03
C LYS A 49 -13.04 -42.12 31.52
N TYR A 50 -12.09 -42.55 30.71
CA TYR A 50 -11.25 -43.72 31.04
C TYR A 50 -10.39 -43.50 32.31
N PHE A 51 -9.96 -42.28 32.54
CA PHE A 51 -9.27 -41.91 33.79
C PHE A 51 -10.17 -42.08 35.02
N VAL A 52 -11.39 -41.55 34.97
CA VAL A 52 -12.35 -41.62 36.10
C VAL A 52 -12.81 -43.07 36.30
N ASP A 53 -13.14 -43.79 35.26
CA ASP A 53 -13.52 -45.22 35.33
C ASP A 53 -12.35 -46.07 35.82
N GLY A 54 -11.09 -45.77 35.46
CA GLY A 54 -9.88 -46.41 35.94
C GLY A 54 -9.56 -46.19 37.41
N LEU A 55 -10.04 -45.09 38.04
CA LEU A 55 -9.94 -44.86 39.48
C LEU A 55 -10.77 -45.89 40.24
N SER A 56 -11.90 -46.33 39.68
CA SER A 56 -12.79 -47.33 40.28
C SER A 56 -12.29 -48.78 39.97
N ASN A 57 -11.68 -49.02 38.81
CA ASN A 57 -11.16 -50.33 38.43
C ASN A 57 -9.88 -50.20 37.54
N PRO A 58 -8.69 -50.04 38.19
CA PRO A 58 -7.42 -49.82 37.45
C PRO A 58 -6.99 -51.01 36.57
N GLU A 59 -7.46 -52.19 36.88
CA GLU A 59 -7.13 -53.43 36.15
C GLU A 59 -8.03 -53.67 34.93
N ALA A 60 -9.06 -52.85 34.73
CA ALA A 60 -9.95 -52.98 33.58
C ALA A 60 -9.18 -52.77 32.27
N SER A 61 -9.52 -53.54 31.23
CA SER A 61 -8.98 -53.37 29.89
C SER A 61 -9.62 -52.12 29.24
N LEU A 62 -8.81 -51.28 28.60
CA LEU A 62 -9.25 -50.12 27.84
C LEU A 62 -10.27 -50.48 26.75
N PHE A 63 -10.08 -51.59 26.10
CA PHE A 63 -10.84 -52.04 24.93
C PHE A 63 -11.92 -53.10 25.27
N ALA A 64 -12.26 -53.31 26.55
CA ALA A 64 -13.30 -54.27 26.95
C ALA A 64 -14.68 -54.00 26.31
N GLY A 65 -14.97 -52.73 25.95
CA GLY A 65 -16.20 -52.35 25.25
C GLY A 65 -16.18 -52.44 23.71
N VAL A 66 -15.07 -52.91 23.08
CA VAL A 66 -14.92 -53.01 21.61
C VAL A 66 -14.47 -54.43 21.21
N PRO A 67 -15.37 -55.42 21.25
CA PRO A 67 -15.04 -56.83 20.99
C PRO A 67 -14.35 -57.06 19.66
N TRP A 68 -14.79 -56.38 18.59
CA TRP A 68 -14.20 -56.48 17.24
C TRP A 68 -12.69 -56.16 17.22
N LEU A 69 -12.28 -55.14 17.99
CA LEU A 69 -10.85 -54.73 18.03
C LEU A 69 -10.00 -55.75 18.76
N LEU A 70 -10.56 -56.39 19.80
CA LEU A 70 -9.90 -57.43 20.56
C LEU A 70 -9.76 -58.76 19.77
N GLU A 71 -10.69 -59.00 18.83
CA GLU A 71 -10.64 -60.13 17.92
C GLU A 71 -9.50 -60.01 16.89
N HIS A 72 -9.25 -58.80 16.40
CA HIS A 72 -8.20 -58.54 15.40
C HIS A 72 -6.83 -58.18 16.01
N ALA A 73 -6.80 -57.77 17.25
CA ALA A 73 -5.58 -57.38 17.98
C ALA A 73 -5.63 -57.85 19.44
N PRO A 74 -5.48 -59.17 19.72
CA PRO A 74 -5.63 -59.74 21.07
C PRO A 74 -4.67 -59.16 22.12
N TRP A 75 -3.52 -58.63 21.68
CA TRP A 75 -2.55 -57.98 22.57
C TRP A 75 -3.09 -56.71 23.22
N LEU A 76 -4.10 -56.08 22.64
CA LEU A 76 -4.77 -54.90 23.21
C LEU A 76 -5.57 -55.26 24.47
N ALA A 77 -5.96 -56.50 24.66
CA ALA A 77 -6.64 -56.96 25.87
C ALA A 77 -5.79 -56.79 27.14
N HIS A 78 -4.47 -56.84 26.98
CA HIS A 78 -3.52 -56.70 28.10
C HIS A 78 -3.23 -55.24 28.49
N LEU A 79 -3.69 -54.25 27.70
CA LEU A 79 -3.52 -52.85 28.01
C LEU A 79 -4.53 -52.43 29.09
N LYS A 80 -4.05 -52.43 30.34
CA LYS A 80 -4.83 -51.94 31.48
C LYS A 80 -5.01 -50.42 31.44
N LEU A 81 -6.08 -49.89 31.96
CA LEU A 81 -6.36 -48.47 32.00
C LEU A 81 -5.22 -47.65 32.64
N LEU A 82 -4.58 -48.21 33.69
CA LEU A 82 -3.43 -47.59 34.35
C LEU A 82 -2.27 -47.25 33.40
N GLN A 83 -2.00 -48.07 32.41
CA GLN A 83 -0.91 -47.89 31.45
C GLN A 83 -1.37 -47.18 30.16
N ALA A 84 -2.60 -47.49 29.75
CA ALA A 84 -3.16 -46.99 28.49
C ALA A 84 -3.49 -45.49 28.52
N VAL A 85 -4.04 -44.99 29.63
CA VAL A 85 -4.46 -43.58 29.74
C VAL A 85 -3.28 -42.60 29.58
N PRO A 86 -2.14 -42.75 30.29
CA PRO A 86 -0.99 -41.88 30.07
C PRO A 86 -0.42 -41.97 28.64
N LEU A 87 -0.37 -43.17 28.06
CA LEU A 87 0.10 -43.36 26.67
C LEU A 87 -0.82 -42.66 25.67
N LEU A 88 -2.14 -42.78 25.83
CA LEU A 88 -3.13 -42.15 24.98
C LEU A 88 -3.04 -40.62 25.03
N ILE A 89 -2.80 -40.03 26.22
CA ILE A 89 -2.60 -38.59 26.34
C ILE A 89 -1.45 -38.12 25.47
N VAL A 90 -0.30 -38.81 25.50
CA VAL A 90 0.88 -38.50 24.70
C VAL A 90 0.59 -38.68 23.21
N LEU A 91 -0.07 -39.75 22.80
CA LEU A 91 -0.43 -40.00 21.42
C LEU A 91 -1.39 -38.98 20.86
N ILE A 92 -2.41 -38.58 21.64
CA ILE A 92 -3.35 -37.53 21.24
C ILE A 92 -2.64 -36.17 21.16
N ALA A 93 -1.75 -35.87 22.11
CA ALA A 93 -0.95 -34.65 22.05
C ALA A 93 -0.07 -34.58 20.81
N LEU A 94 0.59 -35.71 20.43
CA LEU A 94 1.36 -35.80 19.19
C LEU A 94 0.45 -35.60 17.96
N TRP A 95 -0.70 -36.30 17.92
CA TRP A 95 -1.66 -36.18 16.82
C TRP A 95 -2.20 -34.74 16.67
N GLN A 96 -2.55 -34.10 17.79
CA GLN A 96 -2.95 -32.72 17.87
C GLN A 96 -1.83 -31.76 17.39
N GLY A 97 -0.58 -32.06 17.81
CA GLY A 97 0.61 -31.31 17.41
C GLY A 97 0.83 -31.36 15.89
N ILE A 98 0.75 -32.56 15.30
CA ILE A 98 0.85 -32.78 13.85
C ILE A 98 -0.24 -32.00 13.12
N GLY A 99 -1.51 -32.13 13.54
CA GLY A 99 -2.63 -31.43 12.95
C GLY A 99 -2.49 -29.91 13.06
N SER A 100 -2.05 -29.41 14.22
CA SER A 100 -1.80 -27.98 14.44
C SER A 100 -0.65 -27.47 13.56
N PHE A 101 0.44 -28.20 13.45
CA PHE A 101 1.57 -27.85 12.61
C PHE A 101 1.17 -27.78 11.13
N LEU A 102 0.59 -28.85 10.60
CA LEU A 102 0.13 -28.89 9.21
C LEU A 102 -0.86 -27.76 8.92
N GLY A 103 -1.88 -27.60 9.78
CA GLY A 103 -2.90 -26.56 9.61
C GLY A 103 -2.30 -25.17 9.60
N ASN A 104 -1.54 -24.78 10.60
CA ASN A 104 -1.04 -23.42 10.73
C ASN A 104 0.11 -23.11 9.77
N TYR A 105 1.08 -24.02 9.58
CA TYR A 105 2.25 -23.77 8.75
C TYR A 105 1.88 -23.64 7.27
N TYR A 106 1.08 -24.57 6.74
CA TYR A 106 0.69 -24.51 5.34
C TYR A 106 -0.28 -23.36 5.05
N LEU A 107 -1.17 -23.02 6.00
CA LEU A 107 -1.99 -21.82 5.86
C LEU A 107 -1.14 -20.54 5.88
N ALA A 108 -0.11 -20.47 6.72
CA ALA A 108 0.80 -19.32 6.73
C ALA A 108 1.54 -19.17 5.39
N LYS A 109 1.95 -20.28 4.75
CA LYS A 109 2.52 -20.24 3.39
C LYS A 109 1.52 -19.67 2.37
N VAL A 110 0.27 -20.10 2.39
CA VAL A 110 -0.79 -19.56 1.53
C VAL A 110 -0.97 -18.06 1.80
N SER A 111 -1.04 -17.67 3.07
CA SER A 111 -1.21 -16.27 3.48
C SER A 111 -0.07 -15.38 2.98
N MET A 112 1.18 -15.81 3.18
CA MET A 112 2.35 -15.03 2.74
C MET A 112 2.50 -14.98 1.23
N GLY A 113 2.18 -16.09 0.53
CA GLY A 113 2.12 -16.10 -0.94
C GLY A 113 1.08 -15.09 -1.47
N LEU A 114 -0.12 -15.08 -0.90
CA LEU A 114 -1.17 -14.11 -1.25
C LEU A 114 -0.73 -12.66 -1.01
N VAL A 115 -0.06 -12.38 0.12
CA VAL A 115 0.51 -11.05 0.42
C VAL A 115 1.50 -10.64 -0.67
N GLN A 116 2.40 -11.55 -1.03
CA GLN A 116 3.43 -11.29 -2.04
C GLN A 116 2.81 -11.01 -3.41
N ASP A 117 1.87 -11.86 -3.85
CA ASP A 117 1.22 -11.72 -5.16
C ASP A 117 0.45 -10.40 -5.27
N LEU A 118 -0.31 -10.03 -4.22
CA LEU A 118 -1.05 -8.76 -4.19
C LEU A 118 -0.11 -7.55 -4.17
N ARG A 119 1.00 -7.62 -3.44
CA ARG A 119 2.00 -6.53 -3.42
C ARG A 119 2.65 -6.35 -4.78
N ILE A 120 3.03 -7.45 -5.44
CA ILE A 120 3.61 -7.41 -6.79
C ILE A 120 2.59 -6.87 -7.79
N ALA A 121 1.34 -7.35 -7.73
CA ALA A 121 0.27 -6.86 -8.62
C ALA A 121 0.01 -5.36 -8.43
N LEU A 122 -0.09 -4.89 -7.18
CA LEU A 122 -0.28 -3.46 -6.88
C LEU A 122 0.91 -2.61 -7.32
N PHE A 123 2.13 -3.08 -7.08
CA PHE A 123 3.34 -2.35 -7.47
C PHE A 123 3.48 -2.27 -9.00
N ASN A 124 3.26 -3.38 -9.70
CA ASN A 124 3.28 -3.40 -11.16
C ASN A 124 2.18 -2.49 -11.76
N ASN A 125 0.97 -2.55 -11.19
CA ASN A 125 -0.10 -1.65 -11.60
C ASN A 125 0.28 -0.18 -11.37
N LEU A 126 0.84 0.15 -10.18
CA LEU A 126 1.28 1.52 -9.86
C LEU A 126 2.25 2.09 -10.91
N LEU A 127 3.15 1.26 -11.45
CA LEU A 127 4.10 1.69 -12.48
C LEU A 127 3.46 1.96 -13.85
N THR A 128 2.22 1.54 -14.05
CA THR A 128 1.48 1.73 -15.30
C THR A 128 0.39 2.80 -15.22
N LEU A 129 0.15 3.36 -14.02
CA LEU A 129 -0.90 4.35 -13.84
C LEU A 129 -0.53 5.73 -14.41
N PRO A 130 -1.50 6.47 -14.97
CA PRO A 130 -1.28 7.82 -15.50
C PRO A 130 -1.01 8.84 -14.39
N ASN A 131 -0.34 9.95 -14.74
CA ASN A 131 0.00 11.02 -13.80
C ASN A 131 -1.20 11.56 -13.02
N ARG A 132 -2.38 11.68 -13.67
CA ARG A 132 -3.63 12.12 -13.03
C ARG A 132 -3.97 11.33 -11.76
N TYR A 133 -3.55 10.06 -11.70
CA TYR A 133 -3.79 9.23 -10.53
C TYR A 133 -2.94 9.68 -9.34
N PHE A 134 -1.67 10.01 -9.59
CA PHE A 134 -0.74 10.48 -8.55
C PHE A 134 -1.08 11.89 -8.06
N ASP A 135 -1.58 12.75 -8.94
CA ASP A 135 -2.02 14.11 -8.56
C ASP A 135 -3.21 14.08 -7.59
N ASN A 136 -4.09 13.10 -7.74
CA ASN A 136 -5.30 12.96 -6.92
C ASN A 136 -5.12 12.10 -5.66
N HIS A 137 -3.99 11.39 -5.52
CA HIS A 137 -3.75 10.48 -4.42
C HIS A 137 -2.46 10.81 -3.67
N ASN A 138 -2.57 10.99 -2.36
CA ASN A 138 -1.41 11.21 -1.50
C ASN A 138 -0.51 9.95 -1.47
N SER A 139 0.81 10.13 -1.61
CA SER A 139 1.81 9.06 -1.59
C SER A 139 1.72 8.18 -0.34
N GLY A 140 1.47 8.76 0.83
CA GLY A 140 1.27 8.02 2.08
C GLY A 140 0.09 7.04 2.02
N HIS A 141 -0.98 7.41 1.31
CA HIS A 141 -2.14 6.54 1.11
C HIS A 141 -1.82 5.35 0.20
N LEU A 142 -1.05 5.60 -0.87
CA LEU A 142 -0.61 4.56 -1.81
C LEU A 142 0.36 3.57 -1.13
N ILE A 143 1.31 4.06 -0.35
CA ILE A 143 2.21 3.24 0.46
C ILE A 143 1.42 2.37 1.44
N SER A 144 0.43 2.95 2.13
CA SER A 144 -0.43 2.23 3.08
C SER A 144 -1.24 1.11 2.41
N ARG A 145 -1.69 1.29 1.16
CA ARG A 145 -2.39 0.24 0.40
C ARG A 145 -1.49 -1.00 0.23
N ILE A 146 -0.24 -0.81 -0.17
CA ILE A 146 0.71 -1.91 -0.41
C ILE A 146 1.19 -2.56 0.89
N THR A 147 1.43 -1.78 1.93
CA THR A 147 2.02 -2.27 3.18
C THR A 147 0.99 -2.80 4.16
N TYR A 148 -0.06 -2.02 4.44
CA TYR A 148 -1.03 -2.29 5.50
C TYR A 148 -2.30 -2.98 4.98
N ASN A 149 -2.96 -2.43 3.93
CA ASN A 149 -4.24 -2.98 3.47
C ASN A 149 -4.09 -4.40 2.95
N VAL A 150 -3.00 -4.73 2.26
CA VAL A 150 -2.70 -6.10 1.81
C VAL A 150 -2.62 -7.06 2.99
N THR A 151 -2.01 -6.66 4.10
CA THR A 151 -1.92 -7.50 5.31
C THR A 151 -3.27 -7.70 5.98
N MET A 152 -4.13 -6.67 5.99
CA MET A 152 -5.51 -6.80 6.52
C MET A 152 -6.38 -7.75 5.68
N VAL A 153 -6.19 -7.72 4.37
CA VAL A 153 -6.94 -8.57 3.43
C VAL A 153 -6.62 -10.04 3.61
N THR A 154 -5.37 -10.37 3.90
CA THR A 154 -4.96 -11.76 4.18
C THR A 154 -5.64 -12.32 5.42
N GLY A 155 -5.85 -11.52 6.46
CA GLY A 155 -6.64 -11.94 7.62
C GLY A 155 -8.06 -12.41 7.26
N ALA A 156 -8.71 -11.75 6.31
CA ALA A 156 -10.03 -12.17 5.83
C ALA A 156 -9.99 -13.41 4.93
N ALA A 157 -8.95 -13.53 4.09
CA ALA A 157 -8.84 -14.62 3.14
C ALA A 157 -8.36 -15.94 3.76
N THR A 158 -7.55 -15.87 4.83
CA THR A 158 -6.93 -17.06 5.44
C THR A 158 -7.38 -17.29 6.87
N ASP A 159 -7.31 -16.28 7.75
CA ASP A 159 -7.68 -16.45 9.16
C ASP A 159 -9.18 -16.71 9.35
N ALA A 160 -10.03 -16.06 8.54
CA ALA A 160 -11.46 -16.33 8.59
C ALA A 160 -11.77 -17.78 8.20
N ILE A 161 -11.13 -18.29 7.14
CA ILE A 161 -11.30 -19.68 6.70
C ILE A 161 -10.74 -20.65 7.75
N LYS A 162 -9.56 -20.34 8.33
CA LYS A 162 -9.00 -21.11 9.45
C LYS A 162 -10.01 -21.29 10.56
N VAL A 163 -10.61 -20.19 11.01
CA VAL A 163 -11.57 -20.22 12.12
C VAL A 163 -12.82 -20.99 11.72
N VAL A 164 -13.37 -20.76 10.51
CA VAL A 164 -14.56 -21.48 10.03
C VAL A 164 -14.30 -22.98 9.95
N VAL A 165 -13.20 -23.42 9.38
CA VAL A 165 -12.89 -24.84 9.22
C VAL A 165 -12.51 -25.47 10.55
N ARG A 166 -11.52 -24.92 11.25
CA ARG A 166 -11.01 -25.50 12.49
C ARG A 166 -12.10 -25.52 13.58
N GLU A 167 -12.71 -24.38 13.86
CA GLU A 167 -13.70 -24.28 14.94
C GLU A 167 -15.05 -24.87 14.52
N GLY A 168 -15.41 -24.74 13.23
CA GLY A 168 -16.61 -25.39 12.68
C GLY A 168 -16.53 -26.91 12.79
N MET A 169 -15.41 -27.52 12.37
CA MET A 169 -15.19 -28.96 12.51
C MET A 169 -15.12 -29.39 13.98
N THR A 170 -14.49 -28.57 14.84
CA THR A 170 -14.47 -28.81 16.29
C THR A 170 -15.90 -28.85 16.85
N VAL A 171 -16.76 -27.91 16.50
CA VAL A 171 -18.17 -27.89 16.92
C VAL A 171 -18.90 -29.13 16.41
N ILE A 172 -18.72 -29.49 15.14
CA ILE A 172 -19.36 -30.66 14.54
C ILE A 172 -18.95 -31.95 15.28
N PHE A 173 -17.66 -32.16 15.52
CA PHE A 173 -17.17 -33.36 16.21
C PHE A 173 -17.63 -33.41 17.67
N LEU A 174 -17.60 -32.27 18.39
CA LEU A 174 -18.08 -32.21 19.76
C LEU A 174 -19.60 -32.50 19.83
N PHE A 175 -20.41 -31.88 18.96
CA PHE A 175 -21.86 -32.14 18.92
C PHE A 175 -22.19 -33.58 18.54
N ALA A 176 -21.51 -34.15 17.54
CA ALA A 176 -21.70 -35.53 17.15
C ALA A 176 -21.41 -36.48 18.30
N THR A 177 -20.33 -36.23 19.05
CA THR A 177 -19.95 -37.04 20.22
C THR A 177 -20.95 -36.88 21.37
N LEU A 178 -21.39 -35.65 21.65
CA LEU A 178 -22.41 -35.40 22.71
C LEU A 178 -23.75 -36.04 22.36
N LEU A 179 -24.19 -35.97 21.09
CA LEU A 179 -25.41 -36.64 20.60
C LEU A 179 -25.31 -38.16 20.74
N TRP A 180 -24.15 -38.74 20.45
CA TRP A 180 -23.92 -40.19 20.64
C TRP A 180 -23.99 -40.57 22.11
N MET A 181 -23.33 -39.77 22.97
CA MET A 181 -23.32 -40.09 24.42
C MET A 181 -24.71 -39.96 25.05
N ASN A 182 -25.39 -38.84 24.80
CA ASN A 182 -26.76 -38.64 25.33
C ASN A 182 -27.51 -37.57 24.52
N TRP A 183 -28.32 -38.01 23.56
CA TRP A 183 -29.09 -37.10 22.70
C TRP A 183 -30.10 -36.22 23.43
N LYS A 184 -30.71 -36.73 24.56
CA LYS A 184 -31.71 -35.98 25.34
C LYS A 184 -31.06 -34.76 26.00
N LEU A 185 -29.92 -34.95 26.66
CA LEU A 185 -29.15 -33.88 27.28
C LEU A 185 -28.64 -32.87 26.25
N THR A 186 -28.22 -33.36 25.11
CA THR A 186 -27.71 -32.51 24.03
C THR A 186 -28.80 -31.63 23.43
N LEU A 187 -30.06 -32.11 23.30
CA LEU A 187 -31.19 -31.29 22.85
C LEU A 187 -31.47 -30.14 23.82
N VAL A 188 -31.38 -30.38 25.15
CA VAL A 188 -31.54 -29.33 26.14
C VAL A 188 -30.42 -28.28 25.98
N MET A 189 -29.20 -28.72 25.74
CA MET A 189 -28.07 -27.81 25.50
C MET A 189 -28.26 -26.98 24.24
N VAL A 190 -28.79 -27.55 23.15
CA VAL A 190 -29.08 -26.83 21.90
C VAL A 190 -30.10 -25.71 22.13
N ALA A 191 -31.08 -25.90 23.05
CA ALA A 191 -32.06 -24.88 23.39
C ALA A 191 -31.44 -23.59 24.01
N ILE A 192 -30.24 -23.65 24.57
CA ILE A 192 -29.52 -22.50 25.16
C ILE A 192 -28.75 -21.71 24.10
N LEU A 193 -28.34 -22.34 22.96
CA LEU A 193 -27.57 -21.70 21.92
C LEU A 193 -28.21 -20.43 21.34
N PRO A 194 -29.54 -20.33 21.11
CA PRO A 194 -30.17 -19.11 20.64
C PRO A 194 -29.96 -17.92 21.59
N VAL A 195 -29.96 -18.14 22.89
CA VAL A 195 -29.75 -17.08 23.91
C VAL A 195 -28.30 -16.55 23.79
N ILE A 196 -27.32 -17.46 23.69
CA ILE A 196 -25.92 -17.09 23.49
C ILE A 196 -25.77 -16.35 22.14
N GLY A 197 -26.40 -16.84 21.07
CA GLY A 197 -26.38 -16.22 19.75
C GLY A 197 -26.90 -14.79 19.74
N LEU A 198 -28.03 -14.54 20.42
CA LEU A 198 -28.61 -13.19 20.59
C LEU A 198 -27.66 -12.25 21.34
N MET A 199 -27.05 -12.71 22.42
CA MET A 199 -26.08 -11.92 23.17
C MET A 199 -24.84 -11.57 22.32
N VAL A 200 -24.30 -12.55 21.63
CA VAL A 200 -23.14 -12.38 20.74
C VAL A 200 -23.45 -11.39 19.62
N THR A 201 -24.56 -11.56 18.91
CA THR A 201 -24.93 -10.69 17.77
C THR A 201 -25.22 -9.26 18.19
N SER A 202 -25.92 -9.06 19.31
CA SER A 202 -26.20 -7.72 19.88
C SER A 202 -24.90 -6.99 20.25
N THR A 203 -24.00 -7.69 20.93
CA THR A 203 -22.72 -7.12 21.38
C THR A 203 -21.77 -6.86 20.23
N SER A 204 -21.72 -7.76 19.23
CA SER A 204 -20.91 -7.58 18.02
C SER A 204 -21.28 -6.31 17.25
N LYS A 205 -22.59 -5.99 17.10
CA LYS A 205 -23.04 -4.73 16.51
C LYS A 205 -22.53 -3.51 17.28
N LYS A 206 -22.53 -3.58 18.60
CA LYS A 206 -22.05 -2.51 19.48
C LYS A 206 -20.53 -2.32 19.37
N PHE A 207 -19.79 -3.42 19.39
CA PHE A 207 -18.33 -3.41 19.19
C PHE A 207 -17.95 -2.81 17.84
N ARG A 208 -18.62 -3.20 16.76
CA ARG A 208 -18.37 -2.66 15.43
C ARG A 208 -18.53 -1.14 15.37
N LYS A 209 -19.63 -0.62 15.98
CA LYS A 209 -19.88 0.84 16.06
C LYS A 209 -18.78 1.56 16.86
N GLN A 210 -18.34 0.97 17.96
CA GLN A 210 -17.28 1.53 18.81
C GLN A 210 -15.92 1.47 18.13
N SER A 211 -15.58 0.35 17.47
CA SER A 211 -14.33 0.18 16.72
C SER A 211 -14.19 1.22 15.61
N LYS A 212 -15.28 1.49 14.85
CA LYS A 212 -15.27 2.54 13.82
C LYS A 212 -14.95 3.91 14.41
N LYS A 213 -15.53 4.24 15.58
CA LYS A 213 -15.25 5.52 16.27
C LYS A 213 -13.81 5.62 16.76
N ILE A 214 -13.23 4.52 17.25
CA ILE A 214 -11.83 4.45 17.67
C ILE A 214 -10.90 4.68 16.48
N GLN A 215 -11.18 4.03 15.34
CA GLN A 215 -10.40 4.22 14.11
C GLN A 215 -10.40 5.68 13.64
N THR A 216 -11.57 6.32 13.63
CA THR A 216 -11.66 7.75 13.27
C THR A 216 -10.81 8.61 14.19
N SER A 217 -10.95 8.44 15.53
CA SER A 217 -10.16 9.25 16.46
C SER A 217 -8.67 8.91 16.50
N MET A 218 -8.27 7.69 16.08
CA MET A 218 -6.86 7.37 15.88
C MET A 218 -6.31 8.08 14.63
N GLY A 219 -7.15 8.24 13.60
CA GLY A 219 -6.84 9.10 12.46
C GLY A 219 -6.52 10.53 12.87
N ASP A 220 -7.29 11.11 13.78
CA ASP A 220 -7.07 12.47 14.30
C ASP A 220 -5.72 12.57 15.05
N VAL A 221 -5.38 11.58 15.90
CA VAL A 221 -4.08 11.50 16.58
C VAL A 221 -2.93 11.42 15.56
N THR A 222 -3.08 10.58 14.55
CA THR A 222 -2.07 10.42 13.49
C THR A 222 -1.91 11.71 12.69
N HIS A 223 -3.00 12.39 12.37
CA HIS A 223 -3.00 13.66 11.63
C HIS A 223 -2.21 14.73 12.39
N VAL A 224 -2.56 14.98 13.67
CA VAL A 224 -1.84 15.96 14.51
C VAL A 224 -0.35 15.62 14.61
N THR A 225 -0.01 14.34 14.80
CA THR A 225 1.39 13.89 14.87
C THR A 225 2.14 14.14 13.55
N SER A 226 1.53 13.79 12.42
CA SER A 226 2.14 13.97 11.11
C SER A 226 2.36 15.45 10.79
N GLU A 227 1.39 16.30 11.09
CA GLU A 227 1.45 17.74 10.89
C GLU A 227 2.57 18.38 11.72
N SER A 228 2.66 18.00 13.01
CA SER A 228 3.73 18.49 13.91
C SER A 228 5.13 18.03 13.47
N ILE A 229 5.27 16.79 12.95
CA ILE A 229 6.55 16.27 12.45
C ILE A 229 6.94 16.99 11.15
N GLN A 230 6.02 17.16 10.21
CA GLN A 230 6.30 17.86 8.95
C GLN A 230 6.60 19.34 9.18
N GLY A 231 5.87 19.98 10.11
CA GLY A 231 6.02 21.38 10.48
C GLY A 231 7.01 21.64 11.62
N TYR A 232 7.88 20.69 12.01
CA TYR A 232 8.69 20.81 13.23
C TYR A 232 9.56 22.08 13.30
N ARG A 233 10.05 22.57 12.15
CA ARG A 233 10.83 23.81 12.08
C ARG A 233 9.96 25.03 12.41
N VAL A 234 8.73 25.06 11.89
CA VAL A 234 7.76 26.13 12.18
C VAL A 234 7.37 26.09 13.65
N VAL A 235 7.03 24.91 14.17
CA VAL A 235 6.70 24.74 15.60
C VAL A 235 7.81 25.31 16.48
N ARG A 236 9.08 24.97 16.20
CA ARG A 236 10.23 25.45 16.98
C ARG A 236 10.54 26.92 16.77
N SER A 237 10.41 27.42 15.52
CA SER A 237 10.74 28.83 15.22
C SER A 237 9.74 29.81 15.82
N PHE A 238 8.49 29.38 16.01
CA PHE A 238 7.42 30.23 16.54
C PHE A 238 7.04 29.89 18.00
N GLY A 239 7.78 29.00 18.69
CA GLY A 239 7.48 28.60 20.07
C GLY A 239 6.11 27.92 20.20
N GLY A 240 5.72 27.13 19.21
CA GLY A 240 4.41 26.48 19.12
C GLY A 240 4.30 25.14 19.87
N GLU A 241 5.33 24.73 20.65
CA GLU A 241 5.40 23.42 21.30
C GLU A 241 4.22 23.17 22.24
N ASP A 242 3.86 24.15 23.06
CA ASP A 242 2.73 24.00 24.00
C ASP A 242 1.38 23.95 23.28
N TYR A 243 1.23 24.67 22.19
CA TYR A 243 0.02 24.63 21.36
C TYR A 243 -0.16 23.23 20.73
N GLU A 244 0.88 22.70 20.08
CA GLU A 244 0.84 21.37 19.47
C GLU A 244 0.67 20.25 20.51
N LYS A 245 1.30 20.39 21.68
CA LYS A 245 1.10 19.49 22.82
C LYS A 245 -0.34 19.46 23.30
N GLN A 246 -1.01 20.60 23.35
CA GLN A 246 -2.42 20.65 23.75
C GLN A 246 -3.34 20.03 22.70
N ARG A 247 -3.08 20.27 21.40
CA ARG A 247 -3.79 19.61 20.30
C ARG A 247 -3.65 18.09 20.38
N PHE A 248 -2.43 17.60 20.56
CA PHE A 248 -2.14 16.17 20.69
C PHE A 248 -2.82 15.56 21.94
N LEU A 249 -2.75 16.23 23.07
CA LEU A 249 -3.41 15.80 24.30
C LEU A 249 -4.93 15.68 24.11
N GLY A 250 -5.56 16.64 23.46
CA GLY A 250 -7.00 16.61 23.15
C GLY A 250 -7.38 15.41 22.29
N ALA A 251 -6.68 15.20 21.17
CA ALA A 251 -6.92 14.07 20.26
C ALA A 251 -6.66 12.71 20.95
N SER A 252 -5.58 12.61 21.72
CA SER A 252 -5.20 11.41 22.47
C SER A 252 -6.21 11.09 23.58
N GLU A 253 -6.69 12.11 24.31
CA GLU A 253 -7.72 11.93 25.35
C GLU A 253 -9.05 11.47 24.76
N GLU A 254 -9.47 12.06 23.66
CA GLU A 254 -10.68 11.61 22.95
C GLU A 254 -10.58 10.15 22.53
N ASN A 255 -9.43 9.74 21.96
CA ASN A 255 -9.18 8.35 21.60
C ASN A 255 -9.22 7.44 22.83
N LYS A 256 -8.56 7.83 23.94
CA LYS A 256 -8.59 7.12 25.23
C LYS A 256 -10.02 6.90 25.72
N LEU A 257 -10.85 7.93 25.71
CA LEU A 257 -12.25 7.83 26.17
C LEU A 257 -13.07 6.87 25.29
N LYS A 258 -12.86 6.87 23.97
CA LYS A 258 -13.51 5.92 23.05
C LYS A 258 -13.04 4.50 23.28
N GLN A 259 -11.73 4.28 23.52
CA GLN A 259 -11.19 2.98 23.89
C GLN A 259 -11.74 2.49 25.23
N LEU A 260 -11.76 3.33 26.27
CA LEU A 260 -12.33 3.00 27.57
C LEU A 260 -13.82 2.60 27.48
N LYS A 261 -14.59 3.26 26.60
CA LYS A 261 -15.99 2.88 26.35
C LYS A 261 -16.10 1.48 25.76
N MET A 262 -15.19 1.10 24.87
CA MET A 262 -15.12 -0.26 24.32
C MET A 262 -14.70 -1.28 25.41
N VAL A 263 -13.68 -0.95 26.21
CA VAL A 263 -13.25 -1.77 27.35
C VAL A 263 -14.38 -1.97 28.34
N LYS A 264 -15.13 -0.91 28.70
CA LYS A 264 -16.31 -1.01 29.56
C LYS A 264 -17.38 -1.95 29.00
N THR A 265 -17.64 -1.86 27.70
CA THR A 265 -18.58 -2.77 27.02
C THR A 265 -18.12 -4.23 27.14
N ASN A 266 -16.83 -4.50 26.93
CA ASN A 266 -16.24 -5.83 27.05
C ASN A 266 -16.26 -6.34 28.51
N ALA A 267 -15.91 -5.46 29.44
CA ALA A 267 -15.89 -5.78 30.86
C ALA A 267 -17.28 -6.14 31.44
N VAL A 268 -18.37 -5.65 30.85
CA VAL A 268 -19.73 -6.06 31.18
C VAL A 268 -20.15 -7.32 30.42
N TYR A 269 -19.83 -7.38 29.14
CA TYR A 269 -20.23 -8.48 28.27
C TYR A 269 -19.63 -9.83 28.69
N THR A 270 -18.32 -9.86 28.96
CA THR A 270 -17.63 -11.12 29.27
C THR A 270 -18.17 -11.81 30.53
N PRO A 271 -18.33 -11.13 31.68
CA PRO A 271 -18.96 -11.74 32.86
C PRO A 271 -20.43 -12.12 32.64
N SER A 272 -21.18 -11.29 31.88
CA SER A 272 -22.60 -11.62 31.59
C SER A 272 -22.71 -12.89 30.74
N LEU A 273 -21.84 -13.06 29.76
CA LEU A 273 -21.78 -14.29 28.97
C LEU A 273 -21.36 -15.48 29.83
N GLN A 274 -20.34 -15.31 30.69
CA GLN A 274 -19.92 -16.34 31.64
C GLN A 274 -21.05 -16.76 32.60
N LEU A 275 -21.82 -15.79 33.09
CA LEU A 275 -22.97 -16.10 33.94
C LEU A 275 -23.98 -16.98 33.22
N VAL A 276 -24.32 -16.67 31.96
CA VAL A 276 -25.24 -17.50 31.16
C VAL A 276 -24.66 -18.90 30.94
N ILE A 277 -23.37 -19.00 30.60
CA ILE A 277 -22.69 -20.28 30.39
C ILE A 277 -22.68 -21.11 31.68
N TYR A 278 -22.31 -20.51 32.82
CA TYR A 278 -22.27 -21.24 34.11
C TYR A 278 -23.67 -21.62 34.59
N SER A 279 -24.68 -20.76 34.35
CA SER A 279 -26.08 -21.14 34.66
C SER A 279 -26.53 -22.30 33.78
N ALA A 280 -26.19 -22.30 32.49
CA ALA A 280 -26.48 -23.41 31.61
C ALA A 280 -25.76 -24.69 32.04
N MET A 281 -24.48 -24.58 32.48
CA MET A 281 -23.71 -25.70 33.00
C MET A 281 -24.32 -26.24 34.31
N ALA A 282 -24.79 -25.38 35.21
CA ALA A 282 -25.45 -25.79 36.43
C ALA A 282 -26.76 -26.56 36.16
N VAL A 283 -27.58 -26.08 35.21
CA VAL A 283 -28.77 -26.79 34.73
C VAL A 283 -28.40 -28.13 34.10
N LEU A 284 -27.36 -28.15 33.27
CA LEU A 284 -26.86 -29.37 32.65
C LEU A 284 -26.40 -30.38 33.73
N MET A 285 -25.62 -29.96 34.71
CA MET A 285 -25.16 -30.81 35.80
C MET A 285 -26.33 -31.39 36.60
N PHE A 286 -27.32 -30.55 36.91
CA PHE A 286 -28.54 -31.02 37.55
C PHE A 286 -29.25 -32.10 36.71
N LEU A 287 -29.45 -31.84 35.43
CA LEU A 287 -30.12 -32.79 34.50
C LEU A 287 -29.30 -34.07 34.30
N VAL A 288 -27.98 -33.99 34.25
CA VAL A 288 -27.08 -35.15 34.20
C VAL A 288 -27.25 -36.04 35.40
N LEU A 289 -27.28 -35.45 36.62
CA LEU A 289 -27.49 -36.21 37.86
C LEU A 289 -28.90 -36.79 37.93
N TRP A 290 -29.91 -36.06 37.44
CA TRP A 290 -31.30 -36.51 37.49
C TRP A 290 -31.62 -37.57 36.45
N LEU A 291 -31.03 -37.49 35.23
CA LEU A 291 -31.24 -38.39 34.09
C LEU A 291 -30.13 -39.40 33.92
N ARG A 292 -29.26 -39.60 34.89
CA ARG A 292 -28.01 -40.39 34.74
C ARG A 292 -28.24 -41.85 34.28
N GLY A 293 -29.39 -42.44 34.65
CA GLY A 293 -29.64 -43.86 34.31
C GLY A 293 -28.51 -44.76 34.76
N ASP A 294 -28.06 -45.68 33.84
CA ASP A 294 -26.95 -46.60 34.05
C ASP A 294 -25.58 -46.06 33.62
N ALA A 295 -25.47 -44.73 33.33
CA ALA A 295 -24.23 -44.10 32.91
C ALA A 295 -23.15 -44.15 33.98
N SER A 296 -21.90 -44.46 33.60
CA SER A 296 -20.74 -44.47 34.50
C SER A 296 -20.41 -43.05 35.00
N ALA A 297 -19.70 -42.93 36.12
CA ALA A 297 -19.16 -41.66 36.57
C ALA A 297 -18.26 -41.00 35.49
N GLY A 298 -17.49 -41.79 34.75
CA GLY A 298 -16.66 -41.36 33.65
C GLY A 298 -17.47 -40.77 32.49
N ASP A 299 -18.62 -41.39 32.13
CA ASP A 299 -19.51 -40.88 31.10
C ASP A 299 -20.06 -39.48 31.44
N LEU A 300 -20.46 -39.28 32.69
CA LEU A 300 -20.98 -37.98 33.15
C LEU A 300 -19.91 -36.89 33.11
N VAL A 301 -18.71 -37.19 33.61
CA VAL A 301 -17.57 -36.26 33.60
C VAL A 301 -17.14 -35.94 32.16
N ALA A 302 -17.08 -36.93 31.29
CA ALA A 302 -16.77 -36.72 29.88
C ALA A 302 -17.76 -35.83 29.19
N TYR A 303 -19.09 -36.08 29.41
CA TYR A 303 -20.16 -35.27 28.82
C TYR A 303 -20.07 -33.81 29.28
N ILE A 304 -19.88 -33.54 30.56
CA ILE A 304 -19.73 -32.18 31.12
C ILE A 304 -18.48 -31.50 30.52
N THR A 305 -17.36 -32.23 30.41
CA THR A 305 -16.14 -31.68 29.86
C THR A 305 -16.29 -31.30 28.39
N LEU A 306 -16.88 -32.19 27.58
CA LEU A 306 -17.12 -31.93 26.15
C LEU A 306 -18.07 -30.76 25.93
N ALA A 307 -19.15 -30.69 26.74
CA ALA A 307 -20.08 -29.57 26.75
C ALA A 307 -19.37 -28.23 27.09
N GLY A 308 -18.42 -28.29 28.05
CA GLY A 308 -17.62 -27.14 28.48
C GLY A 308 -16.60 -26.65 27.42
N LEU A 309 -16.25 -27.47 26.45
CA LEU A 309 -15.38 -27.07 25.35
C LEU A 309 -16.10 -26.29 24.23
N LEU A 310 -17.44 -26.38 24.10
CA LEU A 310 -18.21 -25.77 23.01
C LEU A 310 -18.26 -24.22 22.99
N PRO A 311 -18.33 -23.50 24.12
CA PRO A 311 -18.48 -22.05 24.11
C PRO A 311 -17.36 -21.30 23.38
N LYS A 312 -16.12 -21.78 23.46
CA LYS A 312 -14.95 -21.14 22.85
C LYS A 312 -15.00 -21.16 21.32
N PRO A 313 -15.17 -22.32 20.64
CA PRO A 313 -15.33 -22.37 19.19
C PRO A 313 -16.52 -21.57 18.67
N ILE A 314 -17.67 -21.64 19.35
CA ILE A 314 -18.87 -20.88 18.95
C ILE A 314 -18.61 -19.37 18.99
N ARG A 315 -17.92 -18.87 20.03
CA ARG A 315 -17.54 -17.46 20.10
C ARG A 315 -16.62 -17.08 18.95
N GLN A 316 -15.58 -17.87 18.67
CA GLN A 316 -14.64 -17.60 17.59
C GLN A 316 -15.33 -17.57 16.22
N LEU A 317 -16.25 -18.50 15.95
CA LEU A 317 -17.07 -18.48 14.73
C LEU A 317 -17.90 -17.19 14.61
N SER A 318 -18.41 -16.68 15.73
CA SER A 318 -19.18 -15.43 15.73
C SER A 318 -18.33 -14.19 15.40
N GLU A 319 -17.05 -14.21 15.76
CA GLU A 319 -16.09 -13.12 15.51
C GLU A 319 -15.61 -13.06 14.05
N VAL A 320 -15.72 -14.16 13.31
CA VAL A 320 -15.30 -14.28 11.89
C VAL A 320 -15.94 -13.23 11.00
N SER A 321 -17.23 -12.94 11.20
CA SER A 321 -17.94 -11.90 10.41
C SER A 321 -17.25 -10.54 10.46
N SER A 322 -16.69 -10.17 11.63
CA SER A 322 -15.94 -8.92 11.79
C SER A 322 -14.62 -8.93 11.01
N THR A 323 -13.92 -10.06 11.04
CA THR A 323 -12.65 -10.25 10.30
C THR A 323 -12.87 -10.17 8.80
N ILE A 324 -13.90 -10.85 8.28
CA ILE A 324 -14.28 -10.79 6.86
C ILE A 324 -14.60 -9.35 6.45
N GLN A 325 -15.40 -8.61 7.24
CA GLN A 325 -15.78 -7.24 6.88
C GLN A 325 -14.59 -6.28 6.84
N LYS A 326 -13.64 -6.41 7.77
CA LYS A 326 -12.41 -5.62 7.74
C LYS A 326 -11.57 -5.92 6.50
N GLY A 327 -11.44 -7.19 6.17
CA GLY A 327 -10.70 -7.60 4.98
C GLY A 327 -11.38 -7.22 3.67
N VAL A 328 -12.71 -7.26 3.60
CA VAL A 328 -13.46 -6.78 2.43
C VAL A 328 -13.22 -5.29 2.21
N ALA A 329 -13.27 -4.47 3.27
CA ALA A 329 -12.99 -3.04 3.15
C ALA A 329 -11.55 -2.76 2.66
N GLY A 330 -10.56 -3.55 3.13
CA GLY A 330 -9.19 -3.47 2.61
C GLY A 330 -9.09 -3.92 1.15
N ALA A 331 -9.79 -4.99 0.79
CA ALA A 331 -9.81 -5.52 -0.58
C ALA A 331 -10.51 -4.57 -1.56
N GLU A 332 -11.57 -3.88 -1.15
CA GLU A 332 -12.22 -2.83 -1.96
C GLU A 332 -11.20 -1.76 -2.37
N SER A 333 -10.41 -1.24 -1.41
CA SER A 333 -9.38 -0.24 -1.69
C SER A 333 -8.26 -0.77 -2.60
N ILE A 334 -7.88 -2.04 -2.47
CA ILE A 334 -6.88 -2.69 -3.32
C ILE A 334 -7.40 -2.85 -4.75
N PHE A 335 -8.62 -3.38 -4.90
CA PHE A 335 -9.19 -3.62 -6.23
C PHE A 335 -9.59 -2.32 -6.94
N GLU A 336 -9.96 -1.27 -6.21
CA GLU A 336 -10.15 0.06 -6.77
C GLU A 336 -8.88 0.54 -7.50
N GLN A 337 -7.70 0.36 -6.90
CA GLN A 337 -6.44 0.69 -7.57
C GLN A 337 -6.11 -0.26 -8.72
N LEU A 338 -6.30 -1.58 -8.55
CA LEU A 338 -6.01 -2.57 -9.61
C LEU A 338 -6.95 -2.47 -10.82
N ASP A 339 -8.13 -1.88 -10.63
CA ASP A 339 -9.12 -1.66 -11.68
C ASP A 339 -8.99 -0.27 -12.35
N GLU A 340 -8.07 0.57 -11.83
CA GLU A 340 -7.77 1.85 -12.47
C GLU A 340 -7.14 1.61 -13.85
N GLU A 341 -7.58 2.37 -14.82
CA GLU A 341 -7.08 2.27 -16.19
C GLU A 341 -5.60 2.66 -16.27
N PRO A 342 -4.74 1.81 -16.85
CA PRO A 342 -3.34 2.14 -17.05
C PRO A 342 -3.19 3.33 -18.01
N GLU A 343 -2.00 3.90 -18.05
CA GLU A 343 -1.66 4.93 -19.03
C GLU A 343 -1.92 4.41 -20.45
N VAL A 344 -2.67 5.20 -21.23
CA VAL A 344 -3.11 4.79 -22.57
C VAL A 344 -1.94 4.84 -23.52
N ASP A 345 -1.57 3.69 -24.08
CA ASP A 345 -0.56 3.57 -25.14
C ASP A 345 -1.19 2.93 -26.38
N ARG A 346 -1.77 3.78 -27.25
CA ARG A 346 -2.40 3.36 -28.51
C ARG A 346 -1.50 3.58 -29.73
N GLY A 347 -0.36 4.22 -29.51
CA GLY A 347 0.61 4.49 -30.56
C GLY A 347 1.24 3.22 -31.12
N THR A 348 1.54 3.23 -32.39
CA THR A 348 2.16 2.10 -33.11
C THR A 348 3.45 2.50 -33.81
N GLN A 349 3.75 3.80 -33.88
CA GLN A 349 4.93 4.31 -34.55
C GLN A 349 6.16 4.19 -33.65
N GLU A 350 7.22 3.66 -34.22
CA GLU A 350 8.54 3.62 -33.61
C GLU A 350 9.58 4.16 -34.62
N ARG A 351 10.41 5.07 -34.15
CA ARG A 351 11.52 5.62 -34.93
C ARG A 351 12.83 5.45 -34.17
N ASP A 352 13.85 5.00 -34.82
CA ASP A 352 15.19 4.84 -34.22
C ASP A 352 15.81 6.19 -33.89
N ARG A 353 15.61 7.19 -34.77
CA ARG A 353 16.09 8.55 -34.63
C ARG A 353 15.06 9.56 -35.12
N VAL A 354 15.01 10.70 -34.45
CA VAL A 354 14.25 11.88 -34.85
C VAL A 354 15.18 13.09 -34.90
N SER A 355 14.86 14.06 -35.74
CA SER A 355 15.63 15.31 -35.84
C SER A 355 15.31 16.26 -34.69
N GLY A 356 14.15 16.09 -34.08
CA GLY A 356 13.69 16.89 -32.95
C GLY A 356 12.86 18.12 -33.36
N ARG A 357 12.31 18.18 -34.58
CA ARG A 357 11.37 19.24 -34.96
C ARG A 357 10.06 19.06 -34.17
N LEU A 358 9.75 20.01 -33.31
CA LEU A 358 8.54 20.02 -32.49
C LEU A 358 7.54 21.05 -33.01
N GLU A 359 6.32 20.62 -33.36
CA GLU A 359 5.27 21.49 -33.87
C GLU A 359 4.01 21.30 -33.04
N VAL A 360 3.49 22.38 -32.47
CA VAL A 360 2.25 22.42 -31.69
C VAL A 360 1.22 23.20 -32.49
N LYS A 361 0.02 22.62 -32.70
CA LYS A 361 -1.06 23.21 -33.49
C LYS A 361 -2.34 23.28 -32.68
N GLU A 362 -2.85 24.49 -32.49
CA GLU A 362 -4.16 24.79 -31.89
C GLU A 362 -4.44 24.01 -30.61
N LEU A 363 -3.39 23.76 -29.81
CA LEU A 363 -3.45 22.95 -28.61
C LEU A 363 -4.25 23.63 -27.50
N SER A 364 -5.30 22.96 -27.07
CA SER A 364 -6.08 23.35 -25.89
C SER A 364 -6.15 22.21 -24.90
N PHE A 365 -6.06 22.54 -23.61
CA PHE A 365 -6.02 21.53 -22.55
C PHE A 365 -6.66 22.00 -21.26
N SER A 366 -7.44 21.11 -20.64
CA SER A 366 -7.97 21.24 -19.28
C SER A 366 -7.59 20.03 -18.43
N TYR A 367 -7.22 20.23 -17.17
CA TYR A 367 -7.05 19.11 -16.26
C TYR A 367 -8.39 18.43 -15.98
N PRO A 368 -8.43 17.11 -15.83
CA PRO A 368 -9.65 16.39 -15.49
C PRO A 368 -10.32 16.97 -14.25
N GLY A 369 -11.60 17.30 -14.36
CA GLY A 369 -12.37 17.93 -13.28
C GLY A 369 -12.27 19.47 -13.20
N SER A 370 -11.50 20.12 -14.06
CA SER A 370 -11.47 21.59 -14.20
C SER A 370 -12.41 22.05 -15.30
N GLU A 371 -13.28 23.02 -15.02
CA GLU A 371 -14.16 23.64 -16.03
C GLU A 371 -13.43 24.69 -16.91
N LYS A 372 -12.25 25.14 -16.47
CA LYS A 372 -11.49 26.18 -17.18
C LYS A 372 -10.29 25.59 -17.92
N PRO A 373 -10.10 25.92 -19.20
CA PRO A 373 -8.90 25.51 -19.93
C PRO A 373 -7.66 26.17 -19.32
N VAL A 374 -6.62 25.37 -19.14
CA VAL A 374 -5.29 25.83 -18.68
C VAL A 374 -4.43 26.26 -19.87
N LEU A 375 -4.64 25.63 -21.04
CA LEU A 375 -4.06 26.05 -22.32
C LEU A 375 -5.19 26.27 -23.30
N ASN A 376 -5.08 27.32 -24.09
CA ASN A 376 -6.11 27.72 -25.05
C ASN A 376 -5.47 28.16 -26.36
N ASN A 377 -5.64 27.34 -27.42
CA ASN A 377 -5.19 27.60 -28.77
C ASN A 377 -3.68 27.92 -28.91
N ILE A 378 -2.84 27.10 -28.28
CA ILE A 378 -1.37 27.23 -28.37
C ILE A 378 -0.87 26.70 -29.71
N SER A 379 -0.11 27.53 -30.43
CA SER A 379 0.51 27.13 -31.71
C SER A 379 1.92 27.72 -31.83
N PHE A 380 2.92 26.84 -32.05
CA PHE A 380 4.31 27.23 -32.33
C PHE A 380 5.07 26.08 -33.00
N VAL A 381 6.24 26.43 -33.56
CA VAL A 381 7.19 25.47 -34.10
C VAL A 381 8.54 25.72 -33.46
N ALA A 382 9.21 24.65 -33.06
CA ALA A 382 10.61 24.63 -32.67
C ALA A 382 11.37 23.81 -33.72
N GLU A 383 12.29 24.43 -34.42
CA GLU A 383 13.12 23.76 -35.43
C GLU A 383 14.22 22.92 -34.75
N PRO A 384 14.78 21.90 -35.47
CA PRO A 384 15.84 21.08 -34.92
C PRO A 384 17.04 21.90 -34.42
N GLY A 385 17.43 21.68 -33.15
CA GLY A 385 18.51 22.41 -32.49
C GLY A 385 18.16 23.79 -31.99
N GLN A 386 16.93 24.26 -32.16
CA GLN A 386 16.46 25.57 -31.71
C GLN A 386 16.14 25.57 -30.20
N MET A 387 16.52 26.65 -29.53
CA MET A 387 16.16 26.92 -28.13
C MET A 387 14.92 27.80 -28.05
N VAL A 388 13.82 27.25 -27.49
CA VAL A 388 12.55 27.95 -27.26
C VAL A 388 12.37 28.20 -25.78
N ALA A 389 12.30 29.47 -25.37
CA ALA A 389 12.04 29.86 -23.98
C ALA A 389 10.55 30.12 -23.73
N LEU A 390 9.99 29.48 -22.71
CA LEU A 390 8.66 29.76 -22.19
C LEU A 390 8.76 30.76 -21.03
N VAL A 391 8.20 31.93 -21.22
CA VAL A 391 8.24 33.05 -20.25
C VAL A 391 6.82 33.48 -19.90
N GLY A 392 6.59 33.88 -18.66
CA GLY A 392 5.26 34.34 -18.21
C GLY A 392 5.05 34.17 -16.71
N ARG A 393 3.99 34.73 -16.17
CA ARG A 393 3.66 34.66 -14.74
C ARG A 393 3.42 33.24 -14.27
N SER A 394 3.51 33.01 -12.94
CA SER A 394 3.12 31.73 -12.35
C SER A 394 1.65 31.43 -12.69
N GLY A 395 1.36 30.17 -13.05
CA GLY A 395 0.01 29.76 -13.47
C GLY A 395 -0.36 30.08 -14.94
N SER A 396 0.57 30.60 -15.77
CA SER A 396 0.29 30.89 -17.20
C SER A 396 0.23 29.64 -18.09
N GLY A 397 0.52 28.42 -17.59
CA GLY A 397 0.42 27.16 -18.33
C GLY A 397 1.76 26.57 -18.83
N LYS A 398 2.91 27.18 -18.54
CA LYS A 398 4.25 26.72 -19.00
C LYS A 398 4.56 25.26 -18.67
N SER A 399 4.45 24.90 -17.40
CA SER A 399 4.73 23.51 -16.95
C SER A 399 3.69 22.51 -17.47
N THR A 400 2.45 22.97 -17.69
CA THR A 400 1.40 22.16 -18.32
C THR A 400 1.76 21.84 -19.77
N LEU A 401 2.20 22.84 -20.55
CA LEU A 401 2.65 22.65 -21.94
C LEU A 401 3.84 21.69 -22.00
N ALA A 402 4.83 21.89 -21.13
CA ALA A 402 6.01 21.01 -21.03
C ALA A 402 5.65 19.56 -20.67
N SER A 403 4.58 19.35 -19.89
CA SER A 403 4.11 18.00 -19.48
C SER A 403 3.30 17.28 -20.55
N LEU A 404 2.70 17.99 -21.51
CA LEU A 404 1.93 17.40 -22.60
C LEU A 404 2.83 16.78 -23.68
N ILE A 405 4.02 17.33 -23.91
CA ILE A 405 4.96 16.84 -24.94
C ILE A 405 5.40 15.38 -24.69
N PRO A 406 5.81 14.96 -23.47
CA PRO A 406 6.09 13.56 -23.17
C PRO A 406 4.85 12.71 -22.90
N ARG A 407 3.65 13.24 -23.18
CA ARG A 407 2.35 12.59 -22.93
C ARG A 407 2.17 12.17 -21.47
N PHE A 408 2.49 13.03 -20.52
CA PHE A 408 2.11 12.80 -19.12
C PHE A 408 0.60 13.04 -18.89
N TYR A 409 -0.02 13.81 -19.79
CA TYR A 409 -1.45 14.02 -19.91
C TYR A 409 -1.85 13.94 -21.38
N HIS A 410 -3.08 13.50 -21.64
CA HIS A 410 -3.66 13.50 -22.98
C HIS A 410 -4.37 14.84 -23.24
N HIS A 411 -4.23 15.38 -24.43
CA HIS A 411 -4.98 16.52 -24.90
C HIS A 411 -6.16 16.07 -25.79
N GLU A 412 -7.25 16.81 -25.74
CA GLU A 412 -8.45 16.50 -26.53
C GLU A 412 -8.54 17.35 -27.82
N GLN A 413 -7.88 18.51 -27.84
CA GLN A 413 -7.94 19.46 -28.95
C GLN A 413 -6.54 19.89 -29.37
N GLY A 414 -6.35 20.02 -30.68
CA GLY A 414 -5.08 20.35 -31.29
C GLY A 414 -4.20 19.13 -31.53
N SER A 415 -2.93 19.35 -31.84
CA SER A 415 -1.93 18.28 -32.04
C SER A 415 -0.54 18.73 -31.62
N ILE A 416 0.27 17.78 -31.19
CA ILE A 416 1.70 17.94 -30.92
C ILE A 416 2.43 16.97 -31.86
N LEU A 417 3.26 17.49 -32.75
CA LEU A 417 3.96 16.68 -33.73
C LEU A 417 5.44 16.68 -33.43
N LEU A 418 6.03 15.50 -33.44
CA LEU A 418 7.50 15.30 -33.42
C LEU A 418 7.93 14.76 -34.79
N ASP A 419 8.74 15.54 -35.51
CA ASP A 419 9.14 15.26 -36.91
C ASP A 419 7.95 14.94 -37.84
N GLY A 420 6.84 15.68 -37.68
CA GLY A 420 5.63 15.55 -38.49
C GLY A 420 4.71 14.39 -38.14
N VAL A 421 5.03 13.59 -37.09
CA VAL A 421 4.20 12.52 -36.57
C VAL A 421 3.60 12.98 -35.23
N ASP A 422 2.30 12.75 -35.04
CA ASP A 422 1.65 13.09 -33.78
C ASP A 422 2.24 12.28 -32.62
N VAL A 423 2.45 12.93 -31.48
CA VAL A 423 2.98 12.25 -30.29
C VAL A 423 2.04 11.14 -29.80
N GLU A 424 0.75 11.22 -30.10
CA GLU A 424 -0.23 10.17 -29.79
C GLU A 424 -0.05 8.90 -30.65
N ASP A 425 0.56 9.01 -31.84
CA ASP A 425 0.84 7.89 -32.73
C ASP A 425 2.10 7.12 -32.37
N TYR A 426 3.02 7.72 -31.61
CA TYR A 426 4.21 7.02 -31.09
C TYR A 426 3.84 6.06 -29.97
N THR A 427 4.56 4.90 -29.86
CA THR A 427 4.56 4.16 -28.59
C THR A 427 5.15 5.05 -27.48
N LEU A 428 4.59 5.00 -26.27
CA LEU A 428 5.04 5.84 -25.14
C LEU A 428 6.53 5.68 -24.88
N ARG A 429 7.02 4.44 -24.93
CA ARG A 429 8.44 4.15 -24.71
C ARG A 429 9.32 4.79 -25.78
N ASN A 430 8.92 4.72 -27.05
CA ASN A 430 9.67 5.31 -28.14
C ASN A 430 9.65 6.84 -28.08
N LEU A 431 8.47 7.47 -27.86
CA LEU A 431 8.36 8.92 -27.69
C LEU A 431 9.28 9.41 -26.56
N ARG A 432 9.17 8.81 -25.37
CA ARG A 432 9.95 9.21 -24.20
C ARG A 432 11.44 8.93 -24.33
N ARG A 433 11.85 8.00 -25.20
CA ARG A 433 13.27 7.79 -25.55
C ARG A 433 13.86 9.02 -26.23
N HIS A 434 13.09 9.72 -27.06
CA HIS A 434 13.52 10.90 -27.80
C HIS A 434 13.42 12.23 -27.02
N ILE A 435 12.94 12.19 -25.78
CA ILE A 435 12.75 13.38 -24.94
C ILE A 435 13.55 13.22 -23.65
N ALA A 436 14.48 14.13 -23.38
CA ALA A 436 15.12 14.26 -22.06
C ALA A 436 14.40 15.33 -21.25
N LEU A 437 14.26 15.09 -19.95
CA LEU A 437 13.59 16.00 -19.03
C LEU A 437 14.50 16.29 -17.83
N VAL A 438 14.70 17.57 -17.53
CA VAL A 438 15.34 18.05 -16.30
C VAL A 438 14.32 18.91 -15.57
N THR A 439 13.82 18.40 -14.43
CA THR A 439 12.77 19.04 -13.64
C THR A 439 13.35 19.99 -12.60
N GLN A 440 12.56 20.96 -12.14
CA GLN A 440 12.88 21.87 -11.07
C GLN A 440 13.26 21.14 -9.77
N HIS A 441 12.49 20.12 -9.40
CA HIS A 441 12.75 19.25 -8.26
C HIS A 441 13.43 17.96 -8.72
N VAL A 442 14.73 17.89 -8.48
CA VAL A 442 15.53 16.71 -8.87
C VAL A 442 15.23 15.55 -7.95
N THR A 443 14.72 14.46 -8.52
CA THR A 443 14.56 13.19 -7.82
C THR A 443 15.77 12.31 -8.02
N LEU A 444 16.42 11.94 -6.90
CA LEU A 444 17.48 10.93 -6.88
C LEU A 444 17.01 9.75 -6.02
N PHE A 445 17.35 8.56 -6.49
CA PHE A 445 17.06 7.32 -5.78
C PHE A 445 18.16 7.01 -4.76
N ASN A 446 17.81 6.34 -3.68
CA ASN A 446 18.80 5.87 -2.70
C ASN A 446 19.65 4.73 -3.29
N ASP A 447 20.54 5.10 -4.19
CA ASP A 447 21.42 4.23 -4.95
C ASP A 447 22.76 4.94 -5.17
N THR A 448 23.68 4.32 -5.89
CA THR A 448 24.97 4.92 -6.22
C THR A 448 24.81 6.13 -7.16
N VAL A 449 25.82 7.00 -7.17
CA VAL A 449 25.93 8.10 -8.15
C VAL A 449 25.82 7.55 -9.57
N ARG A 450 26.57 6.47 -9.89
CA ARG A 450 26.53 5.80 -11.20
C ARG A 450 25.10 5.39 -11.58
N ASN A 451 24.38 4.70 -10.72
CA ASN A 451 23.04 4.21 -11.00
C ASN A 451 22.02 5.36 -11.08
N ASN A 452 22.27 6.47 -10.43
CA ASN A 452 21.44 7.67 -10.57
C ASN A 452 21.67 8.40 -11.90
N ILE A 453 22.87 8.37 -12.46
CA ILE A 453 23.16 8.91 -13.81
C ILE A 453 22.67 7.92 -14.87
N ALA A 454 23.06 6.65 -14.78
CA ALA A 454 22.65 5.58 -15.68
C ALA A 454 21.36 4.89 -15.18
N TYR A 455 20.24 5.60 -15.23
CA TYR A 455 18.97 5.12 -14.69
C TYR A 455 18.07 4.51 -15.77
N GLY A 456 17.34 3.45 -15.43
CA GLY A 456 16.33 2.83 -16.28
C GLY A 456 16.93 2.16 -17.52
N ASP A 457 16.52 2.55 -18.72
CA ASP A 457 17.04 1.99 -19.99
C ASP A 457 18.55 2.26 -20.18
N LEU A 458 19.13 3.17 -19.40
CA LEU A 458 20.56 3.52 -19.43
C LEU A 458 21.40 2.68 -18.45
N ALA A 459 20.82 1.79 -17.66
CA ALA A 459 21.51 1.02 -16.61
C ALA A 459 22.67 0.14 -17.15
N GLY A 460 22.64 -0.19 -18.47
CA GLY A 460 23.70 -0.93 -19.16
C GLY A 460 24.83 -0.06 -19.73
N ALA A 461 24.81 1.26 -19.52
CA ALA A 461 25.81 2.16 -20.06
C ALA A 461 27.21 1.84 -19.50
N PRO A 462 28.26 1.85 -20.33
CA PRO A 462 29.65 1.67 -19.90
C PRO A 462 30.05 2.80 -18.94
N LEU A 463 30.93 2.48 -17.98
CA LEU A 463 31.36 3.46 -16.97
C LEU A 463 31.98 4.71 -17.60
N GLU A 464 32.71 4.54 -18.70
CA GLU A 464 33.34 5.64 -19.43
C GLU A 464 32.32 6.64 -19.97
N ALA A 465 31.17 6.16 -20.47
CA ALA A 465 30.08 7.02 -20.93
C ALA A 465 29.43 7.78 -19.75
N VAL A 466 29.28 7.12 -18.57
CA VAL A 466 28.79 7.76 -17.36
C VAL A 466 29.76 8.84 -16.88
N GLN A 467 31.05 8.55 -16.90
CA GLN A 467 32.11 9.50 -16.54
C GLN A 467 32.16 10.70 -17.51
N GLN A 468 32.03 10.46 -18.80
CA GLN A 468 31.94 11.53 -19.79
C GLN A 468 30.74 12.44 -19.53
N ALA A 469 29.55 11.86 -19.37
CA ALA A 469 28.34 12.62 -19.09
C ALA A 469 28.45 13.41 -17.77
N ALA A 470 29.08 12.84 -16.76
CA ALA A 470 29.35 13.53 -15.49
C ALA A 470 30.39 14.66 -15.65
N GLY A 471 31.41 14.48 -16.51
CA GLY A 471 32.38 15.52 -16.89
C GLY A 471 31.70 16.69 -17.56
N ASP A 472 30.88 16.41 -18.59
CA ASP A 472 30.14 17.41 -19.36
C ASP A 472 29.10 18.16 -18.50
N ALA A 473 28.60 17.53 -17.45
CA ALA A 473 27.73 18.14 -16.46
C ALA A 473 28.47 18.85 -15.31
N TYR A 474 29.79 18.97 -15.38
CA TYR A 474 30.62 19.49 -14.29
C TYR A 474 30.38 18.78 -12.94
N ALA A 475 30.02 17.50 -12.98
CA ALA A 475 29.78 16.70 -11.80
C ALA A 475 30.99 15.86 -11.38
N ALA A 476 31.90 15.53 -12.30
CA ALA A 476 33.05 14.65 -12.05
C ALA A 476 33.90 15.14 -10.87
N GLU A 477 34.18 16.45 -10.77
CA GLU A 477 35.03 17.03 -9.73
C GLU A 477 34.53 16.70 -8.30
N PHE A 478 33.23 16.84 -8.04
CA PHE A 478 32.72 16.53 -6.70
C PHE A 478 32.52 15.02 -6.49
N ILE A 479 32.22 14.25 -7.56
CA ILE A 479 32.10 12.80 -7.48
C ILE A 479 33.42 12.15 -7.09
N GLU A 480 34.53 12.59 -7.70
CA GLU A 480 35.88 12.09 -7.40
C GLU A 480 36.32 12.38 -5.97
N LYS A 481 35.81 13.45 -5.36
CA LYS A 481 36.06 13.79 -3.94
C LYS A 481 35.21 12.96 -2.96
N MET A 482 34.24 12.18 -3.44
CA MET A 482 33.43 11.32 -2.60
C MET A 482 34.20 10.06 -2.17
N PRO A 483 33.90 9.47 -1.02
CA PRO A 483 34.66 8.34 -0.46
C PRO A 483 34.77 7.13 -1.39
N GLN A 484 33.75 6.87 -2.23
CA GLN A 484 33.70 5.73 -3.17
C GLN A 484 33.49 6.21 -4.62
N GLY A 485 33.69 7.51 -4.92
CA GLY A 485 33.50 8.08 -6.25
C GLY A 485 32.09 7.78 -6.81
N TYR A 486 32.04 7.19 -7.99
CA TYR A 486 30.79 6.83 -8.67
C TYR A 486 29.96 5.75 -7.97
N ASP A 487 30.55 4.96 -7.08
CA ASP A 487 29.88 3.94 -6.29
C ASP A 487 29.36 4.47 -4.93
N THR A 488 29.52 5.76 -4.67
CA THR A 488 29.02 6.40 -3.45
C THR A 488 27.49 6.44 -3.45
N LEU A 489 26.87 6.00 -2.36
CA LEU A 489 25.42 6.11 -2.14
C LEU A 489 25.03 7.57 -1.88
N VAL A 490 24.02 8.07 -2.57
CA VAL A 490 23.57 9.47 -2.45
C VAL A 490 22.55 9.70 -1.32
N GLY A 491 22.07 8.62 -0.70
CA GLY A 491 21.03 8.67 0.33
C GLY A 491 19.63 8.91 -0.23
N GLU A 492 18.64 8.89 0.65
CA GLU A 492 17.24 9.10 0.28
C GLU A 492 17.03 10.51 -0.29
N ASN A 493 16.46 10.61 -1.50
CA ASN A 493 16.29 11.87 -2.24
C ASN A 493 17.60 12.70 -2.41
N GLY A 494 18.76 12.04 -2.34
CA GLY A 494 20.05 12.72 -2.44
C GLY A 494 20.35 13.65 -1.26
N VAL A 495 19.90 13.30 -0.05
CA VAL A 495 20.07 14.13 1.17
C VAL A 495 21.53 14.43 1.50
N LEU A 496 22.45 13.59 1.04
CA LEU A 496 23.89 13.77 1.25
C LEU A 496 24.53 14.76 0.25
N LEU A 497 23.76 15.28 -0.71
CA LEU A 497 24.23 16.18 -1.76
C LEU A 497 23.64 17.58 -1.59
N SER A 498 24.41 18.60 -1.99
CA SER A 498 23.90 19.97 -2.14
C SER A 498 22.86 20.06 -3.25
N GLY A 499 22.04 21.11 -3.28
CA GLY A 499 21.09 21.38 -4.35
C GLY A 499 21.74 21.39 -5.73
N GLY A 500 22.87 22.08 -5.87
CA GLY A 500 23.62 22.16 -7.11
C GLY A 500 24.25 20.82 -7.54
N GLN A 501 24.71 20.00 -6.60
CA GLN A 501 25.20 18.66 -6.91
C GLN A 501 24.09 17.75 -7.44
N ARG A 502 22.90 17.78 -6.80
CA ARG A 502 21.74 17.03 -7.31
C ARG A 502 21.37 17.44 -8.73
N GLN A 503 21.34 18.75 -9.00
CA GLN A 503 21.00 19.27 -10.34
C GLN A 503 22.02 18.85 -11.40
N ARG A 504 23.32 18.91 -11.09
CA ARG A 504 24.39 18.43 -12.01
C ARG A 504 24.26 16.92 -12.31
N LEU A 505 23.85 16.09 -11.35
CA LEU A 505 23.55 14.67 -11.61
C LEU A 505 22.33 14.49 -12.52
N ALA A 506 21.28 15.32 -12.38
CA ALA A 506 20.13 15.28 -13.29
C ALA A 506 20.51 15.71 -14.72
N ILE A 507 21.38 16.70 -14.85
CA ILE A 507 21.93 17.12 -16.15
C ILE A 507 22.80 16.01 -16.75
N ALA A 508 23.65 15.36 -15.95
CA ALA A 508 24.47 14.21 -16.41
C ALA A 508 23.57 13.07 -16.91
N ARG A 509 22.44 12.79 -16.24
CA ARG A 509 21.43 11.82 -16.70
C ARG A 509 20.86 12.20 -18.06
N ALA A 510 20.54 13.49 -18.28
CA ALA A 510 20.02 13.99 -19.56
C ALA A 510 21.08 13.93 -20.68
N LEU A 511 22.33 14.23 -20.37
CA LEU A 511 23.47 14.10 -21.30
C LEU A 511 23.69 12.65 -21.70
N LEU A 512 23.72 11.72 -20.75
CA LEU A 512 23.88 10.28 -21.02
C LEU A 512 22.74 9.72 -21.88
N LYS A 513 21.52 10.25 -21.73
CA LYS A 513 20.36 9.86 -22.53
C LYS A 513 20.48 10.27 -24.00
N ASP A 514 21.17 11.36 -24.29
CA ASP A 514 21.43 11.92 -25.62
C ASP A 514 20.18 12.04 -26.51
N ALA A 515 19.08 12.53 -25.92
CA ALA A 515 17.81 12.70 -26.63
C ALA A 515 17.83 13.99 -27.49
N PRO A 516 17.23 13.98 -28.71
CA PRO A 516 17.19 15.13 -29.60
C PRO A 516 16.29 16.26 -29.14
N VAL A 517 15.31 15.97 -28.25
CA VAL A 517 14.45 16.96 -27.63
C VAL A 517 14.76 17.04 -26.13
N LEU A 518 14.97 18.25 -25.63
CA LEU A 518 15.25 18.52 -24.23
C LEU A 518 14.18 19.45 -23.65
N ILE A 519 13.63 19.08 -22.50
CA ILE A 519 12.72 19.91 -21.72
C ILE A 519 13.42 20.27 -20.42
N LEU A 520 13.59 21.57 -20.17
CA LEU A 520 14.22 22.10 -18.97
C LEU A 520 13.19 22.90 -18.17
N ASP A 521 12.95 22.51 -16.93
CA ASP A 521 12.21 23.33 -15.95
C ASP A 521 13.25 23.96 -15.00
N GLU A 522 13.62 25.21 -15.28
CA GLU A 522 14.72 25.90 -14.63
C GLU A 522 14.31 26.54 -13.32
N ALA A 523 14.75 25.98 -12.21
CA ALA A 523 14.72 26.68 -10.92
C ALA A 523 16.06 26.51 -10.19
N THR A 524 16.84 27.55 -10.23
CA THR A 524 18.15 27.64 -9.57
C THR A 524 18.13 28.67 -8.43
N SER A 525 16.97 29.02 -7.91
CA SER A 525 16.83 29.88 -6.73
C SER A 525 17.46 29.24 -5.49
N ALA A 526 18.40 29.94 -4.85
CA ALA A 526 19.11 29.57 -3.61
C ALA A 526 20.38 28.69 -3.76
N LEU A 527 21.19 28.92 -4.80
CA LEU A 527 22.52 28.31 -4.93
C LEU A 527 23.63 29.35 -4.71
N ASP A 528 24.77 28.90 -4.24
CA ASP A 528 25.99 29.72 -4.20
C ASP A 528 26.49 30.05 -5.60
N THR A 529 27.16 31.18 -5.77
CA THR A 529 27.59 31.73 -7.08
C THR A 529 28.48 30.76 -7.89
N GLU A 530 29.31 29.95 -7.20
CA GLU A 530 30.19 28.98 -7.87
C GLU A 530 29.39 27.78 -8.43
N SER A 531 28.48 27.21 -7.63
CA SER A 531 27.59 26.15 -8.07
C SER A 531 26.68 26.61 -9.19
N GLU A 532 26.22 27.86 -9.16
CA GLU A 532 25.41 28.48 -10.20
C GLU A 532 26.14 28.53 -11.55
N ARG A 533 27.41 28.98 -11.55
CA ARG A 533 28.23 29.03 -12.77
C ARG A 533 28.45 27.65 -13.37
N HIS A 534 28.72 26.63 -12.57
CA HIS A 534 28.89 25.26 -13.05
C HIS A 534 27.58 24.66 -13.61
N ILE A 535 26.45 24.95 -12.97
CA ILE A 535 25.13 24.51 -13.48
C ILE A 535 24.81 25.20 -14.81
N GLN A 536 25.07 26.51 -14.93
CA GLN A 536 24.83 27.22 -16.17
C GLN A 536 25.70 26.66 -17.32
N ALA A 537 26.96 26.41 -17.06
CA ALA A 537 27.86 25.78 -18.05
C ALA A 537 27.38 24.35 -18.43
N ALA A 538 26.89 23.57 -17.46
CA ALA A 538 26.31 22.25 -17.71
C ALA A 538 24.99 22.34 -18.51
N LEU A 539 24.16 23.35 -18.23
CA LEU A 539 22.94 23.60 -19.01
C LEU A 539 23.28 24.01 -20.44
N ASP A 540 24.20 24.93 -20.63
CA ASP A 540 24.67 25.34 -21.96
C ASP A 540 25.20 24.11 -22.75
N GLN A 541 25.95 23.22 -22.10
CA GLN A 541 26.46 21.98 -22.71
C GLN A 541 25.33 21.00 -23.11
N VAL A 542 24.34 20.80 -22.23
CA VAL A 542 23.25 19.84 -22.52
C VAL A 542 22.31 20.35 -23.61
N MET A 543 22.20 21.65 -23.82
CA MET A 543 21.37 22.26 -24.87
C MET A 543 22.00 22.18 -26.26
N LEU A 544 23.33 22.03 -26.37
CA LEU A 544 24.03 22.04 -27.67
C LEU A 544 23.49 20.97 -28.61
N GLY A 545 23.06 21.40 -29.81
CA GLY A 545 22.60 20.52 -30.88
C GLY A 545 21.26 19.84 -30.64
N ARG A 546 20.53 20.20 -29.58
CA ARG A 546 19.21 19.65 -29.20
C ARG A 546 18.15 20.71 -29.33
N THR A 547 16.95 20.30 -29.77
CA THR A 547 15.77 21.16 -29.70
C THR A 547 15.37 21.29 -28.23
N THR A 548 15.48 22.49 -27.69
CA THR A 548 15.30 22.72 -26.26
C THR A 548 14.08 23.56 -26.00
N LEU A 549 13.18 23.07 -25.15
CA LEU A 549 12.09 23.84 -24.58
C LEU A 549 12.45 24.15 -23.10
N VAL A 550 12.68 25.43 -22.79
CA VAL A 550 13.09 25.83 -21.44
C VAL A 550 12.02 26.69 -20.78
N ILE A 551 11.56 26.32 -19.59
CA ILE A 551 10.77 27.19 -18.72
C ILE A 551 11.76 28.10 -18.01
N ALA A 552 11.95 29.30 -18.56
CA ALA A 552 13.01 30.17 -18.13
C ALA A 552 12.57 31.08 -16.97
N HIS A 553 13.37 31.08 -15.91
CA HIS A 553 13.28 31.97 -14.76
C HIS A 553 14.48 32.90 -14.62
N ARG A 554 15.47 32.78 -15.54
CA ARG A 554 16.69 33.62 -15.56
C ARG A 554 16.78 34.41 -16.84
N LEU A 555 17.20 35.65 -16.69
CA LEU A 555 17.40 36.55 -17.83
C LEU A 555 18.43 36.04 -18.81
N SER A 556 19.58 35.53 -18.31
CA SER A 556 20.65 35.00 -19.13
C SER A 556 20.25 33.81 -20.03
N THR A 557 19.26 33.02 -19.61
CA THR A 557 18.71 31.93 -20.41
C THR A 557 17.72 32.46 -21.46
N ILE A 558 16.93 33.47 -21.08
CA ILE A 558 15.96 34.09 -21.99
C ILE A 558 16.65 34.86 -23.12
N GLU A 559 17.71 35.60 -22.82
CA GLU A 559 18.48 36.38 -23.79
C GLU A 559 19.14 35.50 -24.87
N LYS A 560 19.52 34.27 -24.52
CA LYS A 560 20.15 33.30 -25.45
C LYS A 560 19.12 32.55 -26.30
N ALA A 561 17.83 32.62 -25.99
CA ALA A 561 16.81 31.86 -26.70
C ALA A 561 16.62 32.36 -28.15
N ASP A 562 16.57 31.41 -29.09
CA ASP A 562 16.27 31.71 -30.50
C ASP A 562 14.83 32.16 -30.69
N LEU A 563 13.91 31.67 -29.83
CA LEU A 563 12.50 32.03 -29.83
C LEU A 563 12.00 32.12 -28.40
N ILE A 564 11.38 33.22 -28.05
CA ILE A 564 10.69 33.41 -26.79
C ILE A 564 9.18 33.35 -27.03
N LEU A 565 8.49 32.51 -26.26
CA LEU A 565 7.04 32.42 -26.22
C LEU A 565 6.55 33.00 -24.90
N VAL A 566 5.90 34.13 -24.96
CA VAL A 566 5.35 34.81 -23.78
C VAL A 566 3.94 34.29 -23.53
N MET A 567 3.76 33.65 -22.39
CA MET A 567 2.50 33.02 -22.02
C MET A 567 1.78 33.83 -20.95
N ASP A 568 0.50 34.08 -21.18
CA ASP A 568 -0.42 34.66 -20.19
C ASP A 568 -1.79 34.00 -20.30
N GLN A 569 -2.35 33.61 -19.13
CA GLN A 569 -3.67 32.97 -19.02
C GLN A 569 -3.90 31.81 -20.01
N GLY A 570 -2.89 30.99 -20.23
CA GLY A 570 -2.96 29.82 -21.11
C GLY A 570 -2.85 30.11 -22.60
N GLN A 571 -2.46 31.31 -23.00
CA GLN A 571 -2.28 31.72 -24.41
C GLN A 571 -0.86 32.25 -24.66
N ILE A 572 -0.39 32.15 -25.90
CA ILE A 572 0.83 32.85 -26.34
C ILE A 572 0.41 34.25 -26.74
N VAL A 573 0.80 35.24 -25.94
CA VAL A 573 0.45 36.67 -26.17
C VAL A 573 1.48 37.37 -27.05
N GLU A 574 2.77 36.96 -26.95
CA GLU A 574 3.85 37.50 -27.77
C GLU A 574 4.83 36.36 -28.14
N ARG A 575 5.49 36.53 -29.26
CA ARG A 575 6.58 35.66 -29.72
C ARG A 575 7.61 36.42 -30.51
N GLY A 576 8.87 36.10 -30.34
CA GLY A 576 10.01 36.71 -31.05
C GLY A 576 11.34 36.46 -30.36
N SER A 577 12.41 37.05 -30.83
CA SER A 577 13.68 37.10 -30.13
C SER A 577 13.67 38.13 -29.00
N HIS A 578 14.64 38.08 -28.11
CA HIS A 578 14.77 39.02 -26.98
C HIS A 578 14.77 40.48 -27.46
N ALA A 579 15.58 40.80 -28.49
CA ALA A 579 15.67 42.15 -29.04
C ALA A 579 14.35 42.61 -29.64
N GLU A 580 13.69 41.79 -30.46
CA GLU A 580 12.39 42.13 -31.09
C GLU A 580 11.29 42.39 -30.05
N LEU A 581 11.24 41.59 -28.98
CA LEU A 581 10.20 41.74 -27.95
C LEU A 581 10.44 42.96 -27.06
N LEU A 582 11.69 43.35 -26.84
CA LEU A 582 12.01 44.60 -26.14
C LEU A 582 11.64 45.83 -26.96
N GLU A 583 11.95 45.81 -28.29
CA GLU A 583 11.58 46.92 -29.19
C GLU A 583 10.08 47.16 -29.29
N ARG A 584 9.25 46.09 -29.24
CA ARG A 584 7.78 46.19 -29.23
C ARG A 584 7.24 46.89 -27.99
N ASN A 585 7.98 46.84 -26.89
CA ASN A 585 7.64 47.48 -25.60
C ASN A 585 6.24 47.10 -25.07
N GLU A 586 5.83 45.86 -25.25
CA GLU A 586 4.52 45.33 -24.86
C GLU A 586 4.59 44.51 -23.56
N TYR A 587 4.00 43.33 -23.53
CA TYR A 587 3.88 42.48 -22.34
C TYR A 587 5.24 41.97 -21.87
N TYR A 588 6.11 41.52 -22.81
CA TYR A 588 7.44 41.05 -22.49
C TYR A 588 8.32 42.11 -21.84
N ALA A 589 8.35 43.33 -22.42
CA ALA A 589 9.17 44.40 -21.89
C ALA A 589 8.75 44.80 -20.46
N ARG A 590 7.45 44.80 -20.18
CA ARG A 590 6.93 45.01 -18.82
C ARG A 590 7.28 43.91 -17.85
N LEU A 591 7.27 42.64 -18.31
CA LEU A 591 7.64 41.49 -17.50
C LEU A 591 9.15 41.48 -17.23
N HIS A 592 9.94 41.89 -18.21
CA HIS A 592 11.38 42.06 -18.11
C HIS A 592 11.75 43.12 -17.06
N SER A 593 11.18 44.33 -17.13
CA SER A 593 11.45 45.37 -16.16
C SER A 593 11.04 44.99 -14.74
N THR A 594 9.88 44.35 -14.57
CA THR A 594 9.38 43.98 -13.22
C THR A 594 10.09 42.81 -12.58
N GLN A 595 10.58 41.83 -13.35
CA GLN A 595 11.17 40.62 -12.80
C GLN A 595 12.68 40.61 -12.78
N PHE A 596 13.34 41.38 -13.65
CA PHE A 596 14.78 41.27 -13.90
C PHE A 596 15.57 42.56 -13.67
N GLU A 597 14.98 43.74 -13.79
CA GLU A 597 15.67 45.01 -13.49
C GLU A 597 15.71 45.32 -11.98
N ASP A 598 14.64 44.98 -11.23
CA ASP A 598 14.64 45.14 -9.77
C ASP A 598 15.69 44.24 -9.08
N ALA A 599 16.05 43.09 -9.68
CA ALA A 599 17.12 42.20 -9.19
C ALA A 599 18.54 42.72 -9.48
N GLY A 600 18.71 43.63 -10.43
CA GLY A 600 20.02 44.22 -10.78
C GLY A 600 20.42 45.43 -9.94
N THR A 601 19.45 46.12 -9.33
CA THR A 601 19.69 47.33 -8.52
C THR A 601 20.14 47.09 -7.09
N ASP A 602 19.92 45.89 -6.57
CA ASP A 602 20.34 45.51 -5.19
C ASP A 602 21.84 45.18 -5.08
N ASN A 603 22.50 44.87 -6.20
CA ASN A 603 23.96 44.58 -6.23
C ASN A 603 24.87 45.81 -6.38
N SER A 604 24.31 47.02 -6.55
CA SER A 604 25.10 48.25 -6.72
C SER A 604 25.25 49.09 -5.44
N ILE A 605 24.62 48.67 -4.32
CA ILE A 605 24.69 49.43 -3.05
C ILE A 605 25.73 48.88 -2.06
N GLU A 606 26.29 47.67 -2.30
CA GLU A 606 27.31 47.07 -1.42
C GLU A 606 28.77 47.31 -1.84
N GLN A 607 29.05 48.17 -2.84
CA GLN A 607 30.45 48.51 -3.22
C GLN A 607 30.94 49.89 -2.75
N ASP A 608 30.17 50.62 -1.96
CA ASP A 608 30.59 51.95 -1.45
C ASP A 608 30.35 52.12 0.07
N THR A 609 30.69 51.13 0.89
CA THR A 609 30.91 51.36 2.34
C THR A 609 32.06 50.52 2.87
#